data_a9319b250091cd5a1bf603a77fafb69b
#
_entry.id   a9319b250091cd5a1bf603a77fafb69b
#
_cell.length_a   1.000
_cell.length_b   1.000
_cell.length_c   1.000
_cell.angle_alpha   90.00
_cell.angle_beta   90.00
_cell.angle_gamma   90.00
#
_symmetry.space_group_name_H-M   'P 1'
#
loop_
_entity.id
_entity.type
_entity.pdbx_description
1 polymer ?
#
loop_
_entity_poly.entity_id
_entity_poly.type
_entity_poly.pdbx_seq_one_letter_code
_entity_poly.pdbx_strand_id
1 'polypeptide(L)'
;WVLLTTLGIPFVERKYSFKAYGQNQHFLEFSPTGLVPCLVDGDITVWDSLAIAEYVAEAHPSVWPADKRARAYARSAAAEMHSGFGHLRNVCSMSCGHRVRLHAVDAALQAQLTRLENLWGEGLNRFGGPYLAGEQFTAVDAFYCPVAFRVQTYGLTLASHASEYVDRLLALPAMQRWYADALAETDRDDDHENDITRNGVVTQDFRTQPPTI
;
A
#
# COMPACT_ATOMS: atom_id res chain seq x y z
N TRP A 1 0.23 -2.97 -8.28
CA TRP A 1 -0.04 -4.41 -8.42
C TRP A 1 -1.46 -4.77 -8.01
N VAL A 2 -1.90 -4.41 -6.78
CA VAL A 2 -3.28 -4.70 -6.28
C VAL A 2 -4.34 -4.08 -7.17
N LEU A 3 -4.14 -2.83 -7.64
CA LEU A 3 -5.05 -2.16 -8.56
C LEU A 3 -5.25 -2.95 -9.85
N LEU A 4 -4.16 -3.26 -10.54
CA LEU A 4 -4.20 -3.96 -11.83
C LEU A 4 -4.80 -5.37 -11.67
N THR A 5 -4.38 -6.09 -10.64
CA THR A 5 -4.88 -7.44 -10.35
C THR A 5 -6.36 -7.44 -10.04
N THR A 6 -6.84 -6.51 -9.20
CA THR A 6 -8.26 -6.44 -8.80
C THR A 6 -9.16 -6.04 -9.96
N LEU A 7 -8.69 -5.14 -10.84
CA LEU A 7 -9.45 -4.71 -12.02
C LEU A 7 -9.29 -5.65 -13.23
N GLY A 8 -8.48 -6.72 -13.12
CA GLY A 8 -8.24 -7.66 -14.21
C GLY A 8 -7.48 -7.04 -15.39
N ILE A 9 -6.70 -5.99 -15.14
CA ILE A 9 -5.88 -5.34 -16.17
C ILE A 9 -4.62 -6.18 -16.37
N PRO A 10 -4.34 -6.68 -17.58
CA PRO A 10 -3.21 -7.56 -17.81
C PRO A 10 -1.87 -6.82 -17.70
N PHE A 11 -0.90 -7.43 -17.02
CA PHE A 11 0.47 -6.95 -16.93
C PHE A 11 1.43 -8.11 -16.69
N VAL A 12 2.70 -7.88 -16.97
CA VAL A 12 3.79 -8.80 -16.64
C VAL A 12 4.57 -8.24 -15.48
N GLU A 13 4.54 -8.93 -14.33
CA GLU A 13 5.30 -8.55 -13.16
C GLU A 13 6.77 -8.93 -13.32
N ARG A 14 7.66 -7.96 -13.06
CA ARG A 14 9.10 -8.20 -12.95
C ARG A 14 9.55 -7.79 -11.55
N LYS A 15 9.88 -8.78 -10.73
CA LYS A 15 10.37 -8.57 -9.36
C LYS A 15 11.87 -8.30 -9.38
N TYR A 16 12.28 -7.34 -8.58
CA TYR A 16 13.69 -7.02 -8.34
C TYR A 16 13.90 -6.94 -6.83
N SER A 17 14.96 -7.60 -6.36
CA SER A 17 15.33 -7.55 -4.95
C SER A 17 15.97 -6.21 -4.61
N PHE A 18 15.61 -5.66 -3.46
CA PHE A 18 16.31 -4.52 -2.89
C PHE A 18 17.69 -4.96 -2.39
N LYS A 19 18.65 -4.06 -2.47
CA LYS A 19 19.95 -4.16 -1.80
C LYS A 19 19.96 -3.14 -0.67
N ALA A 20 21.03 -3.16 0.15
CA ALA A 20 21.22 -2.18 1.21
C ALA A 20 20.97 -0.73 0.74
N TYR A 21 20.55 0.12 1.63
CA TYR A 21 20.24 1.52 1.30
C TYR A 21 21.39 2.20 0.54
N GLY A 22 21.04 2.91 -0.54
CA GLY A 22 21.99 3.56 -1.44
C GLY A 22 22.65 2.63 -2.47
N GLN A 23 22.38 1.32 -2.48
CA GLN A 23 22.97 0.35 -3.41
C GLN A 23 22.01 -0.13 -4.50
N ASN A 24 20.83 0.48 -4.63
CA ASN A 24 19.79 0.08 -5.58
C ASN A 24 19.99 0.72 -6.99
N GLN A 25 21.22 1.05 -7.37
CA GLN A 25 21.54 1.69 -8.65
C GLN A 25 21.15 0.84 -9.87
N HIS A 26 21.04 -0.49 -9.73
CA HIS A 26 20.55 -1.37 -10.77
C HIS A 26 19.11 -1.04 -11.22
N PHE A 27 18.33 -0.33 -10.40
CA PHE A 27 17.00 0.14 -10.83
C PHE A 27 17.08 1.21 -11.91
N LEU A 28 18.22 1.93 -12.06
CA LEU A 28 18.45 2.88 -13.14
C LEU A 28 18.47 2.23 -14.54
N GLU A 29 18.63 0.89 -14.63
CA GLU A 29 18.56 0.16 -15.89
C GLU A 29 17.16 0.22 -16.54
N PHE A 30 16.10 0.43 -15.74
CA PHE A 30 14.72 0.46 -16.22
C PHE A 30 13.88 1.62 -15.68
N SER A 31 14.30 2.24 -14.59
CA SER A 31 13.59 3.37 -13.96
C SER A 31 14.46 4.62 -13.99
N PRO A 32 14.03 5.72 -14.62
CA PRO A 32 14.84 6.95 -14.73
C PRO A 32 15.21 7.56 -13.38
N THR A 33 14.44 7.29 -12.33
CA THR A 33 14.69 7.77 -10.96
C THR A 33 15.47 6.78 -10.10
N GLY A 34 15.69 5.55 -10.59
CA GLY A 34 16.22 4.47 -9.76
C GLY A 34 15.28 4.03 -8.64
N LEU A 35 13.98 4.35 -8.75
CA LEU A 35 12.96 3.96 -7.80
C LEU A 35 11.93 3.03 -8.45
N VAL A 36 11.19 2.31 -7.64
CA VAL A 36 10.07 1.46 -8.05
C VAL A 36 8.78 1.90 -7.33
N PRO A 37 7.60 1.67 -7.95
CA PRO A 37 7.36 0.96 -9.21
C PRO A 37 7.72 1.77 -10.45
N CYS A 38 7.98 1.05 -11.55
CA CYS A 38 8.13 1.61 -12.88
C CYS A 38 7.33 0.74 -13.86
N LEU A 39 6.54 1.36 -14.73
CA LEU A 39 5.77 0.70 -15.79
C LEU A 39 6.44 0.93 -17.13
N VAL A 40 6.58 -0.14 -17.94
CA VAL A 40 7.04 -0.07 -19.32
C VAL A 40 5.94 -0.61 -20.22
N ASP A 41 5.50 0.22 -21.17
CA ASP A 41 4.49 -0.12 -22.17
C ASP A 41 5.01 0.24 -23.57
N GLY A 42 5.53 -0.76 -24.28
CA GLY A 42 6.24 -0.54 -25.55
C GLY A 42 7.49 0.35 -25.35
N ASP A 43 7.46 1.52 -25.94
CA ASP A 43 8.52 2.55 -25.83
C ASP A 43 8.24 3.61 -24.74
N ILE A 44 7.11 3.50 -24.05
CA ILE A 44 6.70 4.42 -22.99
C ILE A 44 7.17 3.88 -21.64
N THR A 45 7.87 4.72 -20.88
CA THR A 45 8.25 4.43 -19.50
C THR A 45 7.56 5.41 -18.56
N VAL A 46 6.80 4.89 -17.59
CA VAL A 46 6.06 5.68 -16.60
C VAL A 46 6.54 5.32 -15.21
N TRP A 47 6.92 6.30 -14.43
CA TRP A 47 7.37 6.14 -13.06
C TRP A 47 6.59 7.05 -12.13
N ASP A 48 6.63 6.68 -10.90
CA ASP A 48 5.77 7.02 -9.78
C ASP A 48 4.40 6.36 -9.85
N SER A 49 3.98 5.79 -8.70
CA SER A 49 2.76 5.01 -8.60
C SER A 49 1.48 5.79 -8.96
N LEU A 50 1.46 7.10 -8.66
CA LEU A 50 0.31 7.94 -9.00
C LEU A 50 0.26 8.23 -10.51
N ALA A 51 1.41 8.52 -11.12
CA ALA A 51 1.49 8.70 -12.57
C ALA A 51 1.13 7.41 -13.32
N ILE A 52 1.57 6.25 -12.83
CA ILE A 52 1.18 4.95 -13.39
C ILE A 52 -0.34 4.74 -13.31
N ALA A 53 -0.98 5.08 -12.19
CA ALA A 53 -2.43 4.98 -12.05
C ALA A 53 -3.16 5.90 -13.04
N GLU A 54 -2.69 7.13 -13.24
CA GLU A 54 -3.26 8.05 -14.25
C GLU A 54 -3.04 7.57 -15.67
N TYR A 55 -1.84 7.09 -16.02
CA TYR A 55 -1.55 6.53 -17.34
C TYR A 55 -2.45 5.34 -17.65
N VAL A 56 -2.57 4.40 -16.73
CA VAL A 56 -3.42 3.22 -16.90
C VAL A 56 -4.90 3.62 -17.04
N ALA A 57 -5.33 4.68 -16.37
CA ALA A 57 -6.70 5.18 -16.43
C ALA A 57 -7.11 5.69 -17.84
N GLU A 58 -6.16 6.09 -18.68
CA GLU A 58 -6.44 6.53 -20.05
C GLU A 58 -7.06 5.40 -20.89
N ALA A 59 -6.59 4.16 -20.70
CA ALA A 59 -7.11 2.98 -21.37
C ALA A 59 -8.18 2.23 -20.55
N HIS A 60 -8.18 2.39 -19.23
CA HIS A 60 -9.04 1.67 -18.29
C HIS A 60 -9.81 2.62 -17.37
N PRO A 61 -10.96 3.18 -17.83
CA PRO A 61 -11.72 4.17 -17.06
C PRO A 61 -12.16 3.72 -15.67
N SER A 62 -12.23 2.41 -15.40
CA SER A 62 -12.56 1.84 -14.07
C SER A 62 -11.49 2.08 -13.01
N VAL A 63 -10.30 2.55 -13.37
CA VAL A 63 -9.24 2.94 -12.41
C VAL A 63 -9.70 4.07 -11.48
N TRP A 64 -10.50 4.99 -11.97
CA TRP A 64 -11.11 6.06 -11.20
C TRP A 64 -12.64 6.01 -11.25
N PRO A 65 -13.36 6.55 -10.25
CA PRO A 65 -14.80 6.63 -10.27
C PRO A 65 -15.34 7.41 -11.48
N ALA A 66 -16.43 6.95 -12.07
CA ALA A 66 -17.08 7.64 -13.19
C ALA A 66 -17.73 8.97 -12.75
N ASP A 67 -18.29 9.03 -11.53
CA ASP A 67 -18.84 10.27 -10.97
C ASP A 67 -17.74 11.31 -10.75
N LYS A 68 -17.97 12.54 -11.20
CA LYS A 68 -16.98 13.63 -11.11
C LYS A 68 -16.61 13.98 -9.68
N ARG A 69 -17.56 13.93 -8.74
CA ARG A 69 -17.32 14.31 -7.34
C ARG A 69 -16.54 13.22 -6.62
N ALA A 70 -16.93 11.96 -6.82
CA ALA A 70 -16.24 10.80 -6.30
C ALA A 70 -14.81 10.72 -6.86
N ARG A 71 -14.63 10.97 -8.17
CA ARG A 71 -13.32 10.99 -8.81
C ARG A 71 -12.40 12.09 -8.28
N ALA A 72 -12.93 13.29 -8.05
CA ALA A 72 -12.16 14.39 -7.45
C ALA A 72 -11.70 14.03 -6.03
N TYR A 73 -12.60 13.48 -5.22
CA TYR A 73 -12.27 12.99 -3.89
C TYR A 73 -11.21 11.86 -3.95
N ALA A 74 -11.43 10.86 -4.80
CA ALA A 74 -10.53 9.72 -4.94
C ALA A 74 -9.09 10.14 -5.28
N ARG A 75 -8.94 11.07 -6.24
CA ARG A 75 -7.63 11.62 -6.61
C ARG A 75 -6.99 12.40 -5.48
N SER A 76 -7.75 13.22 -4.76
CA SER A 76 -7.24 13.97 -3.61
C SER A 76 -6.78 13.05 -2.49
N ALA A 77 -7.59 12.05 -2.15
CA ALA A 77 -7.27 11.08 -1.10
C ALA A 77 -6.07 10.18 -1.48
N ALA A 78 -5.97 9.77 -2.75
CA ALA A 78 -4.81 9.02 -3.25
C ALA A 78 -3.53 9.86 -3.20
N ALA A 79 -3.59 11.13 -3.64
CA ALA A 79 -2.46 12.05 -3.59
C ALA A 79 -2.03 12.35 -2.14
N GLU A 80 -2.98 12.48 -1.20
CA GLU A 80 -2.67 12.64 0.22
C GLU A 80 -1.94 11.42 0.80
N MET A 81 -2.36 10.19 0.44
CA MET A 81 -1.63 8.98 0.86
C MET A 81 -0.24 8.92 0.22
N HIS A 82 -0.14 9.26 -1.05
CA HIS A 82 1.11 9.23 -1.80
C HIS A 82 2.18 10.14 -1.21
N SER A 83 1.82 11.39 -0.90
CA SER A 83 2.76 12.42 -0.42
C SER A 83 2.79 12.60 1.09
N GLY A 84 1.79 12.08 1.79
CA GLY A 84 1.59 12.31 3.21
C GLY A 84 1.81 11.07 4.10
N PHE A 85 1.29 11.15 5.30
CA PHE A 85 1.34 10.07 6.32
C PHE A 85 2.77 9.59 6.62
N GLY A 86 3.76 10.51 6.52
CA GLY A 86 5.17 10.18 6.67
C GLY A 86 5.51 9.59 8.04
N HIS A 87 4.88 10.10 9.11
CA HIS A 87 5.13 9.58 10.46
C HIS A 87 4.59 8.15 10.61
N LEU A 88 3.35 7.87 10.16
CA LEU A 88 2.80 6.52 10.12
C LEU A 88 3.70 5.56 9.33
N ARG A 89 4.18 5.98 8.16
CA ARG A 89 5.04 5.15 7.31
C ARG A 89 6.39 4.86 7.92
N ASN A 90 6.95 5.80 8.69
CA ASN A 90 8.23 5.67 9.37
C ASN A 90 8.14 4.84 10.66
N VAL A 91 7.08 5.04 11.46
CA VAL A 91 6.89 4.31 12.72
C VAL A 91 6.39 2.89 12.45
N CYS A 92 5.46 2.76 11.51
CA CYS A 92 4.88 1.48 11.11
C CYS A 92 5.41 1.09 9.72
N SER A 93 6.68 0.66 9.64
CA SER A 93 7.30 0.21 8.41
C SER A 93 6.50 -0.93 7.77
N MET A 94 6.54 -1.04 6.44
CA MET A 94 5.70 -2.01 5.72
C MET A 94 6.13 -3.44 6.00
N SER A 95 5.20 -4.25 6.46
CA SER A 95 5.37 -5.70 6.54
C SER A 95 4.03 -6.41 6.43
N CYS A 96 3.99 -7.53 5.74
CA CYS A 96 2.81 -8.39 5.69
C CYS A 96 2.89 -9.49 6.77
N GLY A 97 4.06 -10.09 6.95
CA GLY A 97 4.23 -11.32 7.72
C GLY A 97 4.49 -11.15 9.21
N HIS A 98 4.83 -9.96 9.68
CA HIS A 98 5.06 -9.71 11.10
C HIS A 98 3.79 -9.33 11.87
N ARG A 99 3.85 -9.56 13.19
CA ARG A 99 3.01 -8.87 14.17
C ARG A 99 3.95 -8.15 15.13
N VAL A 100 3.75 -6.85 15.29
CA VAL A 100 4.65 -5.96 16.04
C VAL A 100 3.84 -5.22 17.09
N ARG A 101 4.31 -5.28 18.31
CA ARG A 101 3.80 -4.42 19.39
C ARG A 101 4.66 -3.16 19.46
N LEU A 102 4.11 -2.03 19.08
CA LEU A 102 4.78 -0.74 19.18
C LEU A 102 5.20 -0.44 20.63
N HIS A 103 6.33 0.24 20.81
CA HIS A 103 6.74 0.76 22.12
C HIS A 103 5.78 1.84 22.61
N ALA A 104 5.29 2.70 21.70
CA ALA A 104 4.29 3.72 21.98
C ALA A 104 3.55 4.12 20.71
N VAL A 105 2.30 4.55 20.87
CA VAL A 105 1.57 5.32 19.88
C VAL A 105 1.65 6.78 20.33
N ASP A 106 2.56 7.53 19.73
CA ASP A 106 2.77 8.93 20.07
C ASP A 106 1.66 9.85 19.48
N ALA A 107 1.64 11.10 19.90
CA ALA A 107 0.62 12.07 19.48
C ALA A 107 0.63 12.31 17.96
N ALA A 108 1.78 12.25 17.31
CA ALA A 108 1.92 12.45 15.86
C ALA A 108 1.33 11.26 15.09
N LEU A 109 1.59 10.02 15.55
CA LEU A 109 0.99 8.82 14.97
C LEU A 109 -0.53 8.84 15.19
N GLN A 110 -1.00 9.15 16.41
CA GLN A 110 -2.43 9.24 16.70
C GLN A 110 -3.14 10.29 15.82
N ALA A 111 -2.52 11.44 15.60
CA ALA A 111 -3.08 12.48 14.72
C ALA A 111 -3.24 11.97 13.27
N GLN A 112 -2.27 11.19 12.75
CA GLN A 112 -2.37 10.62 11.42
C GLN A 112 -3.40 9.48 11.33
N LEU A 113 -3.56 8.66 12.37
CA LEU A 113 -4.63 7.65 12.44
C LEU A 113 -6.00 8.34 12.44
N THR A 114 -6.19 9.38 13.26
CA THR A 114 -7.42 10.17 13.27
C THR A 114 -7.70 10.82 11.90
N ARG A 115 -6.66 11.30 11.20
CA ARG A 115 -6.83 11.82 9.84
C ARG A 115 -7.29 10.74 8.86
N LEU A 116 -6.75 9.53 8.93
CA LEU A 116 -7.18 8.39 8.12
C LEU A 116 -8.64 8.04 8.37
N GLU A 117 -9.04 7.94 9.66
CA GLU A 117 -10.43 7.64 10.04
C GLU A 117 -11.41 8.68 9.48
N ASN A 118 -11.07 9.96 9.61
CA ASN A 118 -11.91 11.05 9.09
C ASN A 118 -12.00 11.02 7.57
N LEU A 119 -10.87 10.81 6.89
CA LEU A 119 -10.83 10.72 5.44
C LEU A 119 -11.66 9.54 4.95
N TRP A 120 -11.43 8.35 5.48
CA TRP A 120 -12.17 7.15 5.07
C TRP A 120 -13.66 7.27 5.40
N GLY A 121 -14.00 7.80 6.59
CA GLY A 121 -15.39 8.06 6.99
C GLY A 121 -16.09 9.03 6.05
N GLU A 122 -15.42 10.10 5.62
CA GLU A 122 -15.97 11.03 4.62
C GLU A 122 -16.30 10.31 3.31
N GLY A 123 -15.35 9.54 2.77
CA GLY A 123 -15.52 8.82 1.52
C GLY A 123 -16.67 7.80 1.57
N LEU A 124 -16.63 6.92 2.58
CA LEU A 124 -17.64 5.87 2.77
C LEU A 124 -19.04 6.45 2.94
N ASN A 125 -19.19 7.49 3.74
CA ASN A 125 -20.49 8.13 3.99
C ASN A 125 -21.00 8.90 2.77
N ARG A 126 -20.11 9.64 2.10
CA ARG A 126 -20.49 10.54 1.02
C ARG A 126 -20.85 9.83 -0.28
N PHE A 127 -20.19 8.71 -0.56
CA PHE A 127 -20.35 7.98 -1.82
C PHE A 127 -21.02 6.61 -1.66
N GLY A 128 -21.49 6.28 -0.44
CA GLY A 128 -22.34 5.13 -0.16
C GLY A 128 -21.59 3.80 -0.01
N GLY A 129 -20.23 3.83 0.02
CA GLY A 129 -19.41 2.63 0.22
C GLY A 129 -19.77 1.46 -0.71
N PRO A 130 -19.20 0.28 -0.52
CA PRO A 130 -18.27 -0.17 0.53
C PRO A 130 -16.81 0.29 0.35
N TYR A 131 -16.48 0.93 -0.78
CA TYR A 131 -15.15 1.49 -1.05
C TYR A 131 -15.17 3.01 -0.89
N LEU A 132 -13.99 3.65 -0.84
CA LEU A 132 -13.86 5.06 -0.49
C LEU A 132 -14.56 6.02 -1.46
N ALA A 133 -14.76 5.59 -2.68
CA ALA A 133 -15.35 6.43 -3.73
C ALA A 133 -16.60 5.82 -4.36
N GLY A 134 -17.27 4.90 -3.66
CA GLY A 134 -18.52 4.27 -4.07
C GLY A 134 -18.51 2.75 -3.99
N GLU A 135 -19.31 2.11 -4.84
CA GLU A 135 -19.51 0.66 -4.80
C GLU A 135 -18.33 -0.15 -5.37
N GLN A 136 -17.48 0.45 -6.18
CA GLN A 136 -16.40 -0.25 -6.87
C GLN A 136 -15.04 0.09 -6.28
N PHE A 137 -14.17 -0.93 -6.22
CA PHE A 137 -12.75 -0.74 -5.91
C PHE A 137 -12.09 0.09 -7.02
N THR A 138 -11.31 1.11 -6.63
CA THR A 138 -10.60 2.00 -7.55
C THR A 138 -9.18 2.29 -7.07
N ALA A 139 -8.44 3.12 -7.79
CA ALA A 139 -7.07 3.47 -7.43
C ALA A 139 -6.96 4.04 -6.01
N VAL A 140 -7.94 4.80 -5.53
CA VAL A 140 -7.87 5.34 -4.15
C VAL A 140 -7.79 4.23 -3.11
N ASP A 141 -8.55 3.15 -3.29
CA ASP A 141 -8.51 2.01 -2.37
C ASP A 141 -7.17 1.27 -2.46
N ALA A 142 -6.61 1.15 -3.67
CA ALA A 142 -5.29 0.55 -3.89
C ALA A 142 -4.18 1.31 -3.16
N PHE A 143 -4.24 2.64 -3.10
CA PHE A 143 -3.28 3.46 -2.35
C PHE A 143 -3.34 3.21 -0.83
N TYR A 144 -4.48 2.76 -0.32
CA TYR A 144 -4.65 2.44 1.12
C TYR A 144 -4.40 0.96 1.44
N CYS A 145 -4.24 0.07 0.46
CA CYS A 145 -3.89 -1.34 0.69
C CYS A 145 -2.64 -1.53 1.56
N PRO A 146 -1.53 -0.81 1.35
CA PRO A 146 -0.37 -0.91 2.25
C PRO A 146 -0.66 -0.44 3.67
N VAL A 147 -1.61 0.48 3.86
CA VAL A 147 -2.03 0.93 5.19
C VAL A 147 -2.81 -0.16 5.91
N ALA A 148 -3.66 -0.91 5.19
CA ALA A 148 -4.37 -2.06 5.76
C ALA A 148 -3.40 -3.10 6.34
N PHE A 149 -2.31 -3.42 5.65
CA PHE A 149 -1.28 -4.29 6.21
C PHE A 149 -0.57 -3.67 7.42
N ARG A 150 -0.30 -2.35 7.42
CA ARG A 150 0.26 -1.69 8.61
C ARG A 150 -0.67 -1.78 9.82
N VAL A 151 -1.96 -1.57 9.62
CA VAL A 151 -2.97 -1.74 10.69
C VAL A 151 -2.91 -3.16 11.25
N GLN A 152 -2.88 -4.17 10.38
CA GLN A 152 -2.79 -5.58 10.78
C GLN A 152 -1.48 -5.88 11.50
N THR A 153 -0.35 -5.46 10.94
CA THR A 153 0.99 -5.76 11.46
C THR A 153 1.22 -5.17 12.85
N TYR A 154 0.80 -3.92 13.04
CA TYR A 154 1.06 -3.20 14.29
C TYR A 154 -0.13 -3.20 15.26
N GLY A 155 -1.22 -3.87 14.91
CA GLY A 155 -2.42 -3.93 15.74
C GLY A 155 -2.98 -2.54 16.06
N LEU A 156 -2.99 -1.63 15.07
CA LEU A 156 -3.44 -0.26 15.28
C LEU A 156 -4.94 -0.23 15.52
N THR A 157 -5.35 0.45 16.57
CA THR A 157 -6.77 0.62 16.91
C THR A 157 -7.37 1.76 16.09
N LEU A 158 -8.45 1.47 15.39
CA LEU A 158 -9.21 2.43 14.58
C LEU A 158 -10.69 2.41 14.98
N ALA A 159 -11.42 3.46 14.62
CA ALA A 159 -12.88 3.48 14.70
C ALA A 159 -13.51 2.35 13.85
N SER A 160 -14.71 1.87 14.22
CA SER A 160 -15.33 0.68 13.62
C SER A 160 -15.44 0.77 12.09
N HIS A 161 -15.90 1.89 11.54
CA HIS A 161 -16.02 2.08 10.10
C HIS A 161 -14.66 1.95 9.35
N ALA A 162 -13.57 2.42 9.97
CA ALA A 162 -12.23 2.33 9.42
C ALA A 162 -11.68 0.90 9.56
N SER A 163 -11.93 0.22 10.68
CA SER A 163 -11.57 -1.19 10.86
C SER A 163 -12.30 -2.09 9.85
N GLU A 164 -13.60 -1.89 9.66
CA GLU A 164 -14.39 -2.63 8.66
C GLU A 164 -13.88 -2.41 7.21
N TYR A 165 -13.41 -1.20 6.92
CA TYR A 165 -12.80 -0.92 5.62
C TYR A 165 -11.44 -1.63 5.47
N VAL A 166 -10.60 -1.64 6.50
CA VAL A 166 -9.35 -2.41 6.52
C VAL A 166 -9.62 -3.89 6.30
N ASP A 167 -10.58 -4.48 7.02
CA ASP A 167 -10.94 -5.90 6.89
C ASP A 167 -11.40 -6.21 5.46
N ARG A 168 -12.17 -5.32 4.86
CA ARG A 168 -12.61 -5.44 3.46
C ARG A 168 -11.44 -5.43 2.49
N LEU A 169 -10.47 -4.52 2.66
CA LEU A 169 -9.28 -4.49 1.82
C LEU A 169 -8.45 -5.78 1.97
N LEU A 170 -8.21 -6.21 3.21
CA LEU A 170 -7.46 -7.45 3.49
C LEU A 170 -8.15 -8.70 2.94
N ALA A 171 -9.49 -8.69 2.81
CA ALA A 171 -10.26 -9.79 2.25
C ALA A 171 -10.25 -9.85 0.71
N LEU A 172 -9.74 -8.84 0.01
CA LEU A 172 -9.64 -8.86 -1.46
C LEU A 172 -8.76 -10.02 -1.93
N PRO A 173 -9.15 -10.76 -2.99
CA PRO A 173 -8.31 -11.85 -3.53
C PRO A 173 -6.88 -11.41 -3.87
N ALA A 174 -6.70 -10.21 -4.42
CA ALA A 174 -5.38 -9.65 -4.70
C ALA A 174 -4.55 -9.44 -3.42
N MET A 175 -5.17 -8.95 -2.35
CA MET A 175 -4.50 -8.75 -1.06
C MET A 175 -4.14 -10.07 -0.39
N GLN A 176 -5.00 -11.08 -0.46
CA GLN A 176 -4.73 -12.42 0.03
C GLN A 176 -3.57 -13.07 -0.74
N ARG A 177 -3.53 -12.90 -2.05
CA ARG A 177 -2.41 -13.36 -2.87
C ARG A 177 -1.12 -12.63 -2.50
N TRP A 178 -1.15 -11.29 -2.39
CA TRP A 178 0.02 -10.52 -1.95
C TRP A 178 0.51 -10.99 -0.58
N TYR A 179 -0.40 -11.24 0.36
CA TYR A 179 -0.05 -11.77 1.67
C TYR A 179 0.65 -13.14 1.57
N ALA A 180 0.09 -14.06 0.82
CA ALA A 180 0.66 -15.40 0.63
C ALA A 180 2.05 -15.34 -0.03
N ASP A 181 2.20 -14.53 -1.09
CA ASP A 181 3.48 -14.34 -1.78
C ASP A 181 4.54 -13.73 -0.85
N ALA A 182 4.15 -12.73 -0.02
CA ALA A 182 5.03 -12.11 0.95
C ALA A 182 5.47 -13.06 2.07
N LEU A 183 4.61 -14.00 2.50
CA LEU A 183 4.98 -15.03 3.47
C LEU A 183 5.96 -16.05 2.88
N ALA A 184 5.82 -16.36 1.61
CA ALA A 184 6.68 -17.32 0.90
C ALA A 184 8.04 -16.73 0.49
N GLU A 185 8.18 -15.40 0.45
CA GLU A 185 9.39 -14.72 0.03
C GLU A 185 10.53 -14.96 1.01
N THR A 186 11.68 -15.43 0.49
CA THR A 186 12.88 -15.73 1.29
C THR A 186 13.92 -14.62 1.25
N ASP A 187 13.86 -13.75 0.24
CA ASP A 187 14.71 -12.56 0.18
C ASP A 187 14.43 -11.63 1.36
N ARG A 188 15.48 -11.11 1.96
CA ARG A 188 15.41 -10.17 3.07
C ARG A 188 16.23 -8.92 2.75
N ASP A 189 15.70 -7.78 3.12
CA ASP A 189 16.38 -6.50 3.13
C ASP A 189 16.67 -6.15 4.59
N ASP A 190 17.93 -6.27 5.01
CA ASP A 190 18.36 -6.09 6.39
C ASP A 190 18.02 -4.69 6.92
N ASP A 191 18.12 -3.66 6.09
CA ASP A 191 17.77 -2.30 6.49
C ASP A 191 16.28 -2.18 6.78
N HIS A 192 15.45 -2.82 5.95
CA HIS A 192 14.01 -2.86 6.16
C HIS A 192 13.60 -3.70 7.38
N GLU A 193 14.26 -4.84 7.61
CA GLU A 193 14.06 -5.65 8.82
C GLU A 193 14.39 -4.84 10.09
N ASN A 194 15.46 -4.07 10.07
CA ASN A 194 15.83 -3.16 11.15
C ASN A 194 14.79 -2.05 11.37
N ASP A 195 14.19 -1.52 10.29
CA ASP A 195 13.13 -0.51 10.38
C ASP A 195 11.87 -1.06 11.08
N ILE A 196 11.52 -2.32 10.84
CA ILE A 196 10.37 -2.98 11.47
C ILE A 196 10.56 -3.07 12.98
N THR A 197 11.78 -3.36 13.45
CA THR A 197 12.09 -3.56 14.88
C THR A 197 12.43 -2.26 15.62
N ARG A 198 12.68 -1.17 14.91
CA ARG A 198 13.11 0.11 15.50
C ARG A 198 12.10 0.68 16.49
N ASN A 199 10.81 0.59 16.18
CA ASN A 199 9.75 1.25 16.93
C ASN A 199 8.88 0.27 17.74
N GLY A 200 9.22 -1.02 17.74
CA GLY A 200 8.42 -2.04 18.42
C GLY A 200 9.14 -3.38 18.58
N VAL A 201 8.43 -4.32 19.14
CA VAL A 201 8.91 -5.70 19.35
C VAL A 201 8.10 -6.62 18.46
N VAL A 202 8.77 -7.41 17.63
CA VAL A 202 8.15 -8.48 16.85
C VAL A 202 7.62 -9.54 17.81
N THR A 203 6.32 -9.76 17.79
CA THR A 203 5.64 -10.76 18.63
C THR A 203 5.39 -12.06 17.89
N GLN A 204 5.23 -11.98 16.56
CA GLN A 204 5.06 -13.14 15.68
C GLN A 204 5.68 -12.84 14.31
N ASP A 205 6.25 -13.88 13.69
CA ASP A 205 6.70 -13.88 12.31
C ASP A 205 6.14 -15.10 11.59
N PHE A 206 5.29 -14.86 10.61
CA PHE A 206 4.61 -15.91 9.83
C PHE A 206 5.32 -16.25 8.53
N ARG A 207 6.43 -15.58 8.23
CA ARG A 207 7.16 -15.76 6.97
C ARG A 207 7.93 -17.08 6.95
N THR A 208 8.07 -17.63 5.75
CA THR A 208 8.98 -18.76 5.50
C THR A 208 10.41 -18.37 5.90
N GLN A 209 11.04 -19.19 6.73
CA GLN A 209 12.43 -18.95 7.10
C GLN A 209 13.35 -19.23 5.91
N PRO A 210 14.38 -18.40 5.66
CA PRO A 210 15.37 -18.71 4.64
C PRO A 210 16.04 -20.06 4.96
N PRO A 211 16.48 -20.81 3.95
CA PRO A 211 17.23 -22.05 4.19
C PRO A 211 18.47 -21.73 5.02
N THR A 212 18.65 -22.48 6.10
CA THR A 212 19.86 -22.39 6.92
C THR A 212 21.05 -22.87 6.06
N ILE A 213 22.05 -22.01 5.84
CA ILE A 213 23.28 -22.32 5.11
C ILE A 213 24.20 -23.12 6.01
#